data_e950dd88bf570f659e40cc6548411aa5
#
_entry.id   e950dd88bf570f659e40cc6548411aa5
#
_cell.length_a   1.000
_cell.length_b   1.000
_cell.length_c   1.000
_cell.angle_alpha   90.00
_cell.angle_beta   90.00
_cell.angle_gamma   90.00
#
_symmetry.space_group_name_H-M   'P 1'
#
loop_
_entity.id
_entity.type
_entity.pdbx_description
1 polymer ?
#
loop_
_entity_poly.entity_id
_entity_poly.type
_entity_poly.pdbx_seq_one_letter_code
_entity_poly.pdbx_strand_id
1 'polypeptide(L)'
;LIGGAARRYTCEMQDRNLALEVVRITEAAALASARLMGRGDRKLADHVAVEAMRVAFDAMDIRGTVVIGEGERDEAPMLFIGERVGAGWRAGASDSPKVDIAVDPLEGTNLCATGAPDAISVIAIADDGQFLNAPDTYMQKIAVGPEARHVIDLRESATWNLERIAKAKGKKIQDCTAVILDRDRHSELIGEVRQAGARIRLIGDGDVSGAVMTANPDSGIDVLFGTGGAPEGVIAAAALKCVGGELQGRLRFRSDDERARAVRMGVKGEDTIYSTDELARGDVMFAATGVTKGYLLDGVRFFGDSAKTESIVMRSKTGTVRVINATHHFNTKPKYSWATGLEP
;
A
#
# COMPACT_ATOMS: atom_id res chain seq x y z
N LEU A 1 13.88 38.37 8.48
CA LEU A 1 14.40 37.12 9.03
C LEU A 1 13.36 36.34 9.88
N ILE A 2 12.29 36.98 10.37
CA ILE A 2 11.23 36.33 11.19
C ILE A 2 10.20 35.54 10.31
N GLY A 3 9.99 35.96 9.06
CA GLY A 3 9.02 35.33 8.16
C GLY A 3 9.40 33.91 7.64
N GLY A 4 10.68 33.60 7.61
CA GLY A 4 11.18 32.29 7.13
C GLY A 4 11.07 31.16 8.17
N ALA A 5 11.21 31.50 9.46
CA ALA A 5 11.09 30.54 10.55
C ALA A 5 9.61 30.16 10.81
N ALA A 6 8.71 31.15 10.78
CA ALA A 6 7.26 30.92 10.96
C ALA A 6 6.67 30.05 9.84
N ARG A 7 7.07 30.26 8.56
CA ARG A 7 6.64 29.43 7.43
C ARG A 7 7.15 27.98 7.51
N ARG A 8 8.38 27.74 8.00
CA ARG A 8 8.89 26.38 8.21
C ARG A 8 8.15 25.67 9.34
N TYR A 9 7.84 26.38 10.43
CA TYR A 9 7.10 25.79 11.57
C TYR A 9 5.66 25.44 11.21
N THR A 10 4.97 26.26 10.43
CA THR A 10 3.61 25.97 9.98
C THR A 10 3.56 24.81 8.97
N CYS A 11 4.54 24.73 8.05
CA CYS A 11 4.65 23.62 7.11
C CYS A 11 4.94 22.29 7.83
N GLU A 12 5.87 22.27 8.82
CA GLU A 12 6.16 21.05 9.60
C GLU A 12 5.01 20.61 10.52
N MET A 13 4.20 21.54 11.02
CA MET A 13 3.01 21.20 11.82
C MET A 13 1.89 20.64 10.97
N GLN A 14 1.63 21.18 9.78
CA GLN A 14 0.66 20.65 8.81
C GLN A 14 1.03 19.23 8.38
N ASP A 15 2.30 19.02 8.09
CA ASP A 15 2.89 17.74 7.70
C ASP A 15 2.69 16.64 8.80
N ARG A 16 2.77 17.02 10.08
CA ARG A 16 2.54 16.10 11.21
C ARG A 16 1.08 15.70 11.36
N ASN A 17 0.14 16.59 11.13
CA ASN A 17 -1.29 16.31 11.22
C ASN A 17 -1.72 15.42 10.05
N LEU A 18 -1.19 15.64 8.84
CA LEU A 18 -1.53 14.88 7.65
C LEU A 18 -1.32 13.36 7.86
N ALA A 19 -0.24 12.96 8.53
CA ALA A 19 0.03 11.55 8.81
C ALA A 19 -1.07 10.85 9.63
N LEU A 20 -1.80 11.58 10.49
CA LEU A 20 -2.94 11.04 11.24
C LEU A 20 -4.26 11.14 10.46
N GLU A 21 -4.39 12.18 9.61
CA GLU A 21 -5.59 12.35 8.79
C GLU A 21 -5.72 11.24 7.73
N VAL A 22 -4.61 10.77 7.15
CA VAL A 22 -4.63 9.68 6.16
C VAL A 22 -5.17 8.36 6.72
N VAL A 23 -5.05 8.12 8.04
CA VAL A 23 -5.63 6.94 8.70
C VAL A 23 -7.16 6.93 8.57
N ARG A 24 -7.81 8.09 8.66
CA ARG A 24 -9.27 8.20 8.52
C ARG A 24 -9.78 7.73 7.17
N ILE A 25 -8.94 7.88 6.13
CA ILE A 25 -9.27 7.47 4.77
C ILE A 25 -9.28 5.95 4.67
N THR A 26 -8.21 5.29 5.17
CA THR A 26 -8.14 3.83 5.17
C THR A 26 -9.16 3.20 6.14
N GLU A 27 -9.44 3.85 7.27
CA GLU A 27 -10.51 3.42 8.18
C GLU A 27 -11.89 3.46 7.52
N ALA A 28 -12.18 4.51 6.72
CA ALA A 28 -13.47 4.63 6.03
C ALA A 28 -13.68 3.47 5.04
N ALA A 29 -12.68 3.18 4.20
CA ALA A 29 -12.72 2.09 3.25
C ALA A 29 -12.79 0.72 3.95
N ALA A 30 -11.99 0.51 5.00
CA ALA A 30 -12.00 -0.73 5.78
C ALA A 30 -13.35 -0.99 6.47
N LEU A 31 -13.95 0.03 7.08
CA LEU A 31 -15.26 -0.08 7.71
C LEU A 31 -16.36 -0.41 6.71
N ALA A 32 -16.30 0.17 5.50
CA ALA A 32 -17.29 -0.09 4.45
C ALA A 32 -17.16 -1.51 3.89
N SER A 33 -15.95 -1.91 3.46
CA SER A 33 -15.70 -3.21 2.85
C SER A 33 -15.85 -4.39 3.82
N ALA A 34 -15.48 -4.21 5.10
CA ALA A 34 -15.60 -5.26 6.11
C ALA A 34 -17.05 -5.72 6.37
N ARG A 35 -18.06 -4.89 6.07
CA ARG A 35 -19.48 -5.31 6.11
C ARG A 35 -19.82 -6.37 5.07
N LEU A 36 -19.01 -6.48 4.02
CA LEU A 36 -19.18 -7.43 2.95
C LEU A 36 -18.22 -8.64 3.05
N MET A 37 -17.43 -8.71 4.12
CA MET A 37 -16.51 -9.81 4.38
C MET A 37 -17.25 -11.15 4.37
N GLY A 38 -16.74 -12.11 3.59
CA GLY A 38 -17.28 -13.47 3.50
C GLY A 38 -18.60 -13.59 2.72
N ARG A 39 -19.06 -12.52 2.04
CA ARG A 39 -20.32 -12.54 1.28
C ARG A 39 -20.16 -12.99 -0.18
N GLY A 40 -18.94 -13.24 -0.66
CA GLY A 40 -18.65 -13.74 -1.99
C GLY A 40 -18.70 -12.69 -3.10
N ASP A 41 -19.13 -11.46 -2.82
CA ASP A 41 -19.21 -10.39 -3.83
C ASP A 41 -18.01 -9.45 -3.71
N ARG A 42 -16.93 -9.79 -4.44
CA ARG A 42 -15.71 -8.98 -4.45
C ARG A 42 -15.91 -7.63 -5.13
N LYS A 43 -16.74 -7.54 -6.18
CA LYS A 43 -16.95 -6.28 -6.91
C LYS A 43 -17.68 -5.26 -6.04
N LEU A 44 -18.69 -5.71 -5.29
CA LEU A 44 -19.38 -4.84 -4.36
C LEU A 44 -18.48 -4.43 -3.20
N ALA A 45 -17.67 -5.35 -2.66
CA ALA A 45 -16.73 -5.06 -1.58
C ALA A 45 -15.69 -4.00 -1.99
N ASP A 46 -15.18 -4.11 -3.21
CA ASP A 46 -14.27 -3.17 -3.82
C ASP A 46 -14.96 -1.80 -4.04
N HIS A 47 -16.10 -1.79 -4.68
CA HIS A 47 -16.86 -0.58 -4.98
C HIS A 47 -17.16 0.26 -3.72
N VAL A 48 -17.62 -0.36 -2.62
CA VAL A 48 -17.91 0.38 -1.40
C VAL A 48 -16.66 0.91 -0.70
N ALA A 49 -15.53 0.21 -0.84
CA ALA A 49 -14.24 0.68 -0.34
C ALA A 49 -13.77 1.92 -1.10
N VAL A 50 -13.83 1.88 -2.43
CA VAL A 50 -13.51 3.00 -3.33
C VAL A 50 -14.36 4.22 -3.01
N GLU A 51 -15.70 4.05 -2.92
CA GLU A 51 -16.62 5.14 -2.62
C GLU A 51 -16.34 5.75 -1.23
N ALA A 52 -16.17 4.92 -0.20
CA ALA A 52 -15.90 5.40 1.15
C ALA A 52 -14.56 6.13 1.23
N MET A 53 -13.52 5.62 0.58
CA MET A 53 -12.22 6.27 0.51
C MET A 53 -12.31 7.61 -0.21
N ARG A 54 -12.97 7.65 -1.36
CA ARG A 54 -13.13 8.86 -2.17
C ARG A 54 -13.84 9.98 -1.40
N VAL A 55 -14.94 9.65 -0.70
CA VAL A 55 -15.69 10.60 0.13
C VAL A 55 -14.83 11.10 1.30
N ALA A 56 -14.03 10.24 1.92
CA ALA A 56 -13.18 10.64 3.03
C ALA A 56 -12.12 11.68 2.63
N PHE A 57 -11.65 11.67 1.39
CA PHE A 57 -10.74 12.70 0.86
C PHE A 57 -11.34 14.10 0.87
N ASP A 58 -12.66 14.25 0.73
CA ASP A 58 -13.31 15.57 0.67
C ASP A 58 -13.15 16.40 1.95
N ALA A 59 -12.80 15.76 3.06
CA ALA A 59 -12.53 16.41 4.34
C ALA A 59 -11.06 16.80 4.53
N MET A 60 -10.14 16.31 3.67
CA MET A 60 -8.71 16.59 3.82
C MET A 60 -8.31 17.92 3.18
N ASP A 61 -7.54 18.71 3.92
CA ASP A 61 -6.99 19.97 3.41
C ASP A 61 -5.70 19.74 2.60
N ILE A 62 -5.83 19.07 1.45
CA ILE A 62 -4.77 18.81 0.48
C ILE A 62 -5.25 19.10 -0.94
N ARG A 63 -4.30 19.31 -1.85
CA ARG A 63 -4.48 19.26 -3.30
C ARG A 63 -3.86 17.97 -3.81
N GLY A 64 -4.56 16.85 -3.58
CA GLY A 64 -4.11 15.52 -3.95
C GLY A 64 -4.34 15.23 -5.43
N THR A 65 -3.38 14.54 -6.06
CA THR A 65 -3.53 13.91 -7.38
C THR A 65 -3.32 12.41 -7.22
N VAL A 66 -4.28 11.62 -7.65
CA VAL A 66 -4.14 10.15 -7.66
C VAL A 66 -3.15 9.76 -8.74
N VAL A 67 -2.02 9.18 -8.35
CA VAL A 67 -0.96 8.70 -9.27
C VAL A 67 -1.05 7.19 -9.44
N ILE A 68 -1.43 6.49 -8.37
CA ILE A 68 -1.75 5.07 -8.31
C ILE A 68 -3.16 4.94 -7.73
N GLY A 69 -4.05 4.24 -8.41
CA GLY A 69 -5.45 4.09 -8.01
C GLY A 69 -6.13 2.95 -8.76
N GLU A 70 -7.46 3.04 -8.93
CA GLU A 70 -8.34 1.99 -9.44
C GLU A 70 -8.25 1.72 -10.96
N GLY A 71 -7.37 2.40 -11.65
CA GLY A 71 -7.21 2.28 -13.09
C GLY A 71 -7.22 3.62 -13.82
N GLU A 72 -7.38 3.59 -15.14
CA GLU A 72 -7.47 4.80 -15.95
C GLU A 72 -8.89 5.39 -15.90
N ARG A 73 -9.00 6.68 -16.25
CA ARG A 73 -10.27 7.44 -16.17
C ARG A 73 -11.45 6.79 -16.89
N ASP A 74 -11.18 6.07 -17.97
CA ASP A 74 -12.21 5.42 -18.77
C ASP A 74 -12.62 4.05 -18.18
N GLU A 75 -11.87 3.52 -17.22
CA GLU A 75 -12.06 2.20 -16.61
C GLU A 75 -12.61 2.29 -15.18
N ALA A 76 -12.28 3.37 -14.44
CA ALA A 76 -12.67 3.56 -13.04
C ALA A 76 -13.54 4.82 -12.88
N PRO A 77 -14.68 4.73 -12.18
CA PRO A 77 -15.54 5.88 -11.94
C PRO A 77 -14.97 6.86 -10.90
N MET A 78 -14.13 6.40 -9.97
CA MET A 78 -13.51 7.17 -8.90
C MET A 78 -12.10 6.65 -8.58
N LEU A 79 -11.27 7.49 -7.98
CA LEU A 79 -9.86 7.22 -7.65
C LEU A 79 -9.04 6.77 -8.87
N PHE A 80 -9.42 7.25 -10.06
CA PHE A 80 -8.68 6.99 -11.29
C PHE A 80 -7.38 7.80 -11.35
N ILE A 81 -6.42 7.33 -12.11
CA ILE A 81 -5.13 8.00 -12.32
C ILE A 81 -5.36 9.40 -12.89
N GLY A 82 -4.86 10.43 -12.18
CA GLY A 82 -5.05 11.85 -12.50
C GLY A 82 -6.27 12.49 -11.84
N GLU A 83 -7.08 11.75 -11.07
CA GLU A 83 -8.19 12.35 -10.30
C GLU A 83 -7.65 13.30 -9.25
N ARG A 84 -8.30 14.45 -9.12
CA ARG A 84 -8.02 15.45 -8.10
C ARG A 84 -8.92 15.21 -6.88
N VAL A 85 -8.30 15.03 -5.71
CA VAL A 85 -8.99 14.77 -4.45
C VAL A 85 -8.53 15.73 -3.35
N GLY A 86 -9.36 15.92 -2.34
CA GLY A 86 -9.10 16.83 -1.22
C GLY A 86 -9.78 18.20 -1.36
N ALA A 87 -10.04 18.81 -0.20
CA ALA A 87 -10.72 20.11 -0.09
C ALA A 87 -9.89 21.27 -0.66
N GLY A 88 -8.58 21.14 -0.72
CA GLY A 88 -7.64 22.16 -1.19
C GLY A 88 -7.76 22.53 -2.67
N TRP A 89 -8.53 21.79 -3.48
CA TRP A 89 -8.85 22.14 -4.85
C TRP A 89 -10.03 23.13 -4.98
N ARG A 90 -10.75 23.39 -3.87
CA ARG A 90 -11.86 24.36 -3.87
C ARG A 90 -11.33 25.78 -4.00
N ALA A 91 -12.15 26.67 -4.60
CA ALA A 91 -11.77 28.06 -4.81
C ALA A 91 -11.41 28.75 -3.47
N GLY A 92 -10.25 29.40 -3.42
CA GLY A 92 -9.75 30.12 -2.24
C GLY A 92 -8.79 29.35 -1.33
N ALA A 93 -8.58 28.05 -1.53
CA ALA A 93 -7.64 27.22 -0.73
C ALA A 93 -6.23 27.20 -1.34
N SER A 94 -5.55 28.36 -1.45
CA SER A 94 -4.25 28.47 -2.15
C SER A 94 -3.07 27.83 -1.42
N ASP A 95 -3.15 27.64 -0.09
CA ASP A 95 -2.04 27.22 0.76
C ASP A 95 -2.01 25.73 1.08
N SER A 96 -3.03 24.94 0.64
CA SER A 96 -3.07 23.49 0.83
C SER A 96 -1.91 22.81 0.11
N PRO A 97 -1.22 21.83 0.72
CA PRO A 97 -0.10 21.14 0.11
C PRO A 97 -0.53 20.37 -1.14
N LYS A 98 0.29 20.39 -2.19
CA LYS A 98 0.15 19.52 -3.35
C LYS A 98 0.84 18.20 -3.06
N VAL A 99 0.11 17.11 -3.28
CA VAL A 99 0.62 15.77 -2.97
C VAL A 99 0.23 14.76 -4.06
N ASP A 100 1.13 13.82 -4.28
CA ASP A 100 0.84 12.56 -4.97
C ASP A 100 0.15 11.60 -4.03
N ILE A 101 -0.83 10.86 -4.54
CA ILE A 101 -1.59 9.86 -3.81
C ILE A 101 -1.48 8.52 -4.55
N ALA A 102 -1.09 7.49 -3.79
CA ALA A 102 -1.12 6.10 -4.23
C ALA A 102 -2.04 5.32 -3.30
N VAL A 103 -3.11 4.72 -3.83
CA VAL A 103 -4.12 4.01 -3.05
C VAL A 103 -4.44 2.64 -3.63
N ASP A 104 -4.79 1.75 -2.73
CA ASP A 104 -5.62 0.56 -2.98
C ASP A 104 -6.68 0.51 -1.87
N PRO A 105 -7.93 0.87 -2.18
CA PRO A 105 -9.02 0.91 -1.19
C PRO A 105 -9.32 -0.44 -0.56
N LEU A 106 -9.09 -1.54 -1.29
CA LEU A 106 -9.28 -2.90 -0.80
C LEU A 106 -8.23 -3.87 -1.39
N GLU A 107 -6.99 -3.73 -0.94
CA GLU A 107 -5.91 -4.68 -1.22
C GLU A 107 -6.29 -6.08 -0.71
N GLY A 108 -6.44 -7.01 -1.65
CA GLY A 108 -6.95 -8.34 -1.36
C GLY A 108 -8.48 -8.45 -1.44
N THR A 109 -9.09 -7.96 -2.52
CA THR A 109 -10.55 -8.05 -2.76
C THR A 109 -11.07 -9.49 -2.66
N ASN A 110 -10.33 -10.49 -3.15
CA ASN A 110 -10.69 -11.89 -3.01
C ASN A 110 -10.66 -12.34 -1.54
N LEU A 111 -9.69 -11.87 -0.75
CA LEU A 111 -9.57 -12.21 0.67
C LEU A 111 -10.78 -11.67 1.44
N CYS A 112 -11.18 -10.43 1.20
CA CYS A 112 -12.37 -9.85 1.80
C CYS A 112 -13.63 -10.65 1.40
N ALA A 113 -13.83 -10.92 0.11
CA ALA A 113 -15.01 -11.61 -0.39
C ALA A 113 -15.16 -13.03 0.18
N THR A 114 -14.06 -13.72 0.43
CA THR A 114 -14.06 -15.09 0.99
C THR A 114 -13.94 -15.12 2.52
N GLY A 115 -13.70 -13.99 3.18
CA GLY A 115 -13.42 -13.91 4.62
C GLY A 115 -12.03 -14.46 5.00
N ALA A 116 -11.12 -14.56 4.04
CA ALA A 116 -9.74 -14.98 4.27
C ALA A 116 -8.94 -13.85 4.94
N PRO A 117 -7.83 -14.16 5.63
CA PRO A 117 -7.01 -13.18 6.34
C PRO A 117 -6.23 -12.27 5.39
N ASP A 118 -5.73 -11.14 5.93
CA ASP A 118 -4.77 -10.20 5.34
C ASP A 118 -5.33 -9.22 4.29
N ALA A 119 -6.67 -9.06 4.14
CA ALA A 119 -7.22 -7.94 3.38
C ALA A 119 -7.04 -6.64 4.17
N ILE A 120 -6.51 -5.61 3.51
CA ILE A 120 -6.24 -4.29 4.09
C ILE A 120 -6.70 -3.17 3.15
N SER A 121 -6.92 -1.97 3.68
CA SER A 121 -7.05 -0.74 2.90
C SER A 121 -5.77 0.06 3.04
N VAL A 122 -5.19 0.56 1.95
CA VAL A 122 -3.87 1.21 1.97
C VAL A 122 -3.85 2.55 1.25
N ILE A 123 -3.01 3.45 1.74
CA ILE A 123 -2.68 4.73 1.13
C ILE A 123 -1.22 5.08 1.35
N ALA A 124 -0.58 5.62 0.33
CA ALA A 124 0.68 6.32 0.45
C ALA A 124 0.54 7.74 -0.09
N ILE A 125 1.22 8.71 0.55
CA ILE A 125 1.25 10.12 0.16
C ILE A 125 2.69 10.59 0.12
N ALA A 126 3.02 11.38 -0.90
CA ALA A 126 4.29 12.06 -1.07
C ALA A 126 4.04 13.49 -1.60
N ASP A 127 5.08 14.33 -1.63
CA ASP A 127 5.01 15.60 -2.34
C ASP A 127 4.75 15.38 -3.84
N ASP A 128 4.17 16.38 -4.51
CA ASP A 128 3.80 16.37 -5.94
C ASP A 128 4.98 15.90 -6.83
N GLY A 129 4.75 14.90 -7.69
CA GLY A 129 5.73 14.32 -8.62
C GLY A 129 6.74 13.34 -8.01
N GLN A 130 6.50 12.81 -6.81
CA GLN A 130 7.45 11.93 -6.14
C GLN A 130 7.18 10.43 -6.34
N PHE A 131 5.97 10.01 -6.67
CA PHE A 131 5.71 8.62 -6.99
C PHE A 131 5.98 8.29 -8.47
N LEU A 132 6.48 7.08 -8.72
CA LEU A 132 6.52 6.55 -10.07
C LEU A 132 5.08 6.38 -10.56
N ASN A 133 4.76 7.04 -11.67
CA ASN A 133 3.47 6.86 -12.33
C ASN A 133 3.47 5.50 -13.07
N ALA A 134 3.26 4.42 -12.31
CA ALA A 134 3.27 3.07 -12.85
C ALA A 134 1.93 2.76 -13.53
N PRO A 135 1.94 2.25 -14.77
CA PRO A 135 0.72 1.78 -15.42
C PRO A 135 0.17 0.54 -14.70
N ASP A 136 -1.10 0.22 -14.93
CA ASP A 136 -1.68 -1.05 -14.53
C ASP A 136 -1.07 -2.20 -15.35
N THR A 137 0.06 -2.69 -14.87
CA THR A 137 0.82 -3.82 -15.43
C THR A 137 1.46 -4.62 -14.32
N TYR A 138 2.16 -5.71 -14.67
CA TYR A 138 2.89 -6.48 -13.67
C TYR A 138 4.26 -5.87 -13.36
N MET A 139 4.73 -6.17 -12.13
CA MET A 139 6.07 -5.89 -11.66
C MET A 139 6.64 -7.14 -10.98
N GLN A 140 7.78 -7.60 -11.45
CA GLN A 140 8.62 -8.54 -10.71
C GLN A 140 9.26 -7.81 -9.55
N LYS A 141 9.16 -8.34 -8.34
CA LYS A 141 9.54 -7.67 -7.08
C LYS A 141 10.37 -8.59 -6.20
N ILE A 142 11.33 -7.97 -5.50
CA ILE A 142 11.94 -8.50 -4.28
C ILE A 142 11.88 -7.43 -3.21
N ALA A 143 11.47 -7.79 -1.99
CA ALA A 143 11.37 -6.84 -0.89
C ALA A 143 11.89 -7.45 0.41
N VAL A 144 12.58 -6.63 1.21
CA VAL A 144 13.20 -7.01 2.49
C VAL A 144 13.08 -5.90 3.53
N GLY A 145 13.13 -6.28 4.79
CA GLY A 145 13.27 -5.35 5.90
C GLY A 145 14.65 -4.69 5.99
N PRO A 146 14.82 -3.76 6.96
CA PRO A 146 16.03 -2.94 7.09
C PRO A 146 17.32 -3.76 7.31
N GLU A 147 17.24 -4.91 7.97
CA GLU A 147 18.42 -5.74 8.26
C GLU A 147 19.06 -6.35 7.00
N ALA A 148 18.25 -6.57 5.94
CA ALA A 148 18.69 -7.12 4.67
C ALA A 148 18.74 -6.06 3.55
N ARG A 149 18.68 -4.78 3.89
CA ARG A 149 18.86 -3.69 2.93
C ARG A 149 20.25 -3.74 2.29
N HIS A 150 20.32 -3.44 1.00
CA HIS A 150 21.55 -3.39 0.18
C HIS A 150 22.25 -4.74 -0.07
N VAL A 151 21.61 -5.87 0.29
CA VAL A 151 22.16 -7.19 -0.01
C VAL A 151 21.41 -7.97 -1.07
N ILE A 152 20.25 -7.44 -1.51
CA ILE A 152 19.40 -8.06 -2.52
C ILE A 152 19.74 -7.56 -3.92
N ASP A 153 19.51 -8.41 -4.93
CA ASP A 153 19.59 -8.06 -6.35
C ASP A 153 18.53 -8.84 -7.14
N LEU A 154 17.60 -8.12 -7.76
CA LEU A 154 16.52 -8.72 -8.54
C LEU A 154 17.01 -9.45 -9.81
N ARG A 155 18.24 -9.23 -10.25
CA ARG A 155 18.86 -9.94 -11.39
C ARG A 155 19.30 -11.35 -11.03
N GLU A 156 19.55 -11.58 -9.76
CA GLU A 156 20.08 -12.83 -9.25
C GLU A 156 18.95 -13.82 -8.88
N SER A 157 19.31 -15.08 -8.72
CA SER A 157 18.38 -16.15 -8.33
C SER A 157 17.81 -15.97 -6.93
N ALA A 158 16.71 -16.62 -6.63
CA ALA A 158 16.13 -16.60 -5.28
C ALA A 158 17.10 -17.22 -4.26
N THR A 159 17.80 -18.28 -4.63
CA THR A 159 18.83 -18.92 -3.80
C THR A 159 19.95 -17.95 -3.44
N TRP A 160 20.49 -17.24 -4.43
CA TRP A 160 21.54 -16.23 -4.22
C TRP A 160 21.08 -15.14 -3.24
N ASN A 161 19.85 -14.65 -3.40
CA ASN A 161 19.29 -13.63 -2.51
C ASN A 161 19.07 -14.18 -1.11
N LEU A 162 18.55 -15.40 -0.96
CA LEU A 162 18.31 -16.05 0.34
C LEU A 162 19.61 -16.24 1.14
N GLU A 163 20.71 -16.62 0.50
CA GLU A 163 22.03 -16.73 1.15
C GLU A 163 22.47 -15.41 1.78
N ARG A 164 22.30 -14.30 1.07
CA ARG A 164 22.69 -12.96 1.52
C ARG A 164 21.77 -12.42 2.61
N ILE A 165 20.47 -12.63 2.45
CA ILE A 165 19.46 -12.24 3.44
C ILE A 165 19.71 -13.03 4.74
N ALA A 166 19.90 -14.34 4.67
CA ALA A 166 20.19 -15.16 5.82
C ALA A 166 21.47 -14.70 6.55
N LYS A 167 22.53 -14.43 5.78
CA LYS A 167 23.78 -13.89 6.33
C LYS A 167 23.58 -12.53 7.02
N ALA A 168 22.87 -11.60 6.36
CA ALA A 168 22.62 -10.26 6.89
C ALA A 168 21.79 -10.29 8.18
N LYS A 169 20.84 -11.22 8.29
CA LYS A 169 19.99 -11.41 9.46
C LYS A 169 20.58 -12.37 10.51
N GLY A 170 21.80 -12.91 10.31
CA GLY A 170 22.42 -13.87 11.22
C GLY A 170 21.66 -15.19 11.35
N LYS A 171 20.91 -15.58 10.30
CA LYS A 171 20.11 -16.80 10.24
C LYS A 171 20.74 -17.85 9.33
N LYS A 172 20.24 -19.10 9.42
CA LYS A 172 20.42 -20.11 8.36
C LYS A 172 19.31 -19.95 7.32
N ILE A 173 19.53 -20.39 6.09
CA ILE A 173 18.50 -20.35 5.04
C ILE A 173 17.23 -21.08 5.48
N GLN A 174 17.37 -22.22 6.18
CA GLN A 174 16.26 -23.02 6.70
C GLN A 174 15.38 -22.28 7.72
N ASP A 175 15.91 -21.24 8.34
CA ASP A 175 15.20 -20.38 9.30
C ASP A 175 14.60 -19.14 8.64
N CYS A 176 14.91 -18.89 7.35
CA CYS A 176 14.31 -17.82 6.58
C CYS A 176 12.92 -18.21 6.06
N THR A 177 12.03 -17.24 6.00
CA THR A 177 10.69 -17.42 5.41
C THR A 177 10.49 -16.42 4.29
N ALA A 178 10.22 -16.93 3.08
CA ALA A 178 9.80 -16.14 1.94
C ALA A 178 8.27 -16.07 1.89
N VAL A 179 7.70 -14.90 1.57
CA VAL A 179 6.30 -14.77 1.19
C VAL A 179 6.20 -14.66 -0.33
N ILE A 180 5.30 -15.43 -0.93
CA ILE A 180 5.13 -15.54 -2.39
C ILE A 180 3.63 -15.66 -2.70
N LEU A 181 3.14 -14.94 -3.72
CA LEU A 181 1.79 -15.12 -4.23
C LEU A 181 1.61 -16.53 -4.80
N ASP A 182 0.57 -17.22 -4.37
CA ASP A 182 0.20 -18.57 -4.88
C ASP A 182 -0.43 -18.41 -6.27
N ARG A 183 0.41 -18.47 -7.29
CA ARG A 183 0.05 -18.36 -8.70
C ARG A 183 0.91 -19.30 -9.53
N ASP A 184 0.33 -19.90 -10.56
CA ASP A 184 1.04 -20.81 -11.47
C ASP A 184 2.34 -20.23 -12.02
N ARG A 185 2.36 -18.92 -12.31
CA ARG A 185 3.56 -18.20 -12.78
C ARG A 185 4.73 -18.22 -11.79
N HIS A 186 4.51 -18.60 -10.54
CA HIS A 186 5.55 -18.69 -9.50
C HIS A 186 6.00 -20.12 -9.20
N SER A 187 5.52 -21.13 -9.95
CA SER A 187 5.83 -22.54 -9.66
C SER A 187 7.34 -22.81 -9.66
N GLU A 188 8.10 -22.24 -10.61
CA GLU A 188 9.57 -22.38 -10.68
C GLU A 188 10.24 -21.68 -9.49
N LEU A 189 9.85 -20.44 -9.19
CA LEU A 189 10.34 -19.67 -8.05
C LEU A 189 10.08 -20.41 -6.72
N ILE A 190 8.88 -20.93 -6.53
CA ILE A 190 8.50 -21.72 -5.35
C ILE A 190 9.37 -22.97 -5.25
N GLY A 191 9.60 -23.64 -6.37
CA GLY A 191 10.50 -24.81 -6.47
C GLY A 191 11.92 -24.47 -6.05
N GLU A 192 12.48 -23.37 -6.56
CA GLU A 192 13.82 -22.88 -6.24
C GLU A 192 13.97 -22.54 -4.74
N VAL A 193 13.04 -21.79 -4.17
CA VAL A 193 13.07 -21.40 -2.74
C VAL A 193 12.99 -22.64 -1.84
N ARG A 194 12.16 -23.64 -2.20
CA ARG A 194 12.10 -24.93 -1.47
C ARG A 194 13.40 -25.72 -1.57
N GLN A 195 14.01 -25.73 -2.76
CA GLN A 195 15.27 -26.42 -2.99
C GLN A 195 16.43 -25.77 -2.21
N ALA A 196 16.43 -24.44 -2.08
CA ALA A 196 17.36 -23.71 -1.22
C ALA A 196 17.19 -24.03 0.27
N GLY A 197 16.05 -24.62 0.67
CA GLY A 197 15.73 -25.05 2.02
C GLY A 197 15.00 -24.00 2.85
N ALA A 198 14.63 -22.83 2.30
CA ALA A 198 13.87 -21.83 3.01
C ALA A 198 12.38 -22.22 3.15
N ARG A 199 11.75 -21.67 4.19
CA ARG A 199 10.31 -21.78 4.39
C ARG A 199 9.55 -20.84 3.46
N ILE A 200 8.34 -21.21 3.08
CA ILE A 200 7.48 -20.36 2.26
C ILE A 200 6.13 -20.16 2.95
N ARG A 201 5.66 -18.92 2.94
CA ARG A 201 4.27 -18.56 3.15
C ARG A 201 3.66 -18.23 1.79
N LEU A 202 2.77 -19.10 1.30
CA LEU A 202 1.97 -18.80 0.13
C LEU A 202 0.79 -17.92 0.53
N ILE A 203 0.57 -16.84 -0.22
CA ILE A 203 -0.55 -15.92 -0.02
C ILE A 203 -1.43 -15.89 -1.26
N GLY A 204 -2.74 -15.90 -1.07
CA GLY A 204 -3.70 -15.90 -2.17
C GLY A 204 -3.83 -14.55 -2.87
N ASP A 205 -3.55 -13.46 -2.15
CA ASP A 205 -3.64 -12.07 -2.60
C ASP A 205 -2.89 -11.16 -1.62
N GLY A 206 -2.74 -9.86 -1.89
CA GLY A 206 -2.23 -8.90 -0.90
C GLY A 206 -0.71 -8.84 -0.78
N ASP A 207 0.01 -8.57 -1.89
CA ASP A 207 1.47 -8.51 -1.84
C ASP A 207 2.03 -7.22 -1.20
N VAL A 208 1.22 -6.17 -1.02
CA VAL A 208 1.60 -5.00 -0.21
C VAL A 208 1.79 -5.40 1.25
N SER A 209 0.82 -6.10 1.83
CA SER A 209 0.96 -6.58 3.22
C SER A 209 2.15 -7.53 3.36
N GLY A 210 2.36 -8.41 2.37
CA GLY A 210 3.52 -9.30 2.29
C GLY A 210 4.86 -8.56 2.31
N ALA A 211 4.97 -7.47 1.56
CA ALA A 211 6.18 -6.63 1.55
C ALA A 211 6.39 -5.92 2.90
N VAL A 212 5.35 -5.33 3.47
CA VAL A 212 5.43 -4.63 4.77
C VAL A 212 5.83 -5.59 5.90
N MET A 213 5.32 -6.82 5.88
CA MET A 213 5.67 -7.85 6.86
C MET A 213 7.16 -8.16 6.90
N THR A 214 7.92 -7.98 5.81
CA THR A 214 9.37 -8.21 5.80
C THR A 214 10.13 -7.29 6.76
N ALA A 215 9.57 -6.12 7.06
CA ALA A 215 10.14 -5.12 7.96
C ALA A 215 9.58 -5.19 9.39
N ASN A 216 8.63 -6.10 9.66
CA ASN A 216 8.10 -6.37 10.99
C ASN A 216 8.76 -7.62 11.57
N PRO A 217 9.63 -7.52 12.58
CA PRO A 217 10.32 -8.68 13.18
C PRO A 217 9.36 -9.77 13.69
N ASP A 218 8.18 -9.37 14.17
CA ASP A 218 7.20 -10.30 14.76
C ASP A 218 6.43 -11.09 13.70
N SER A 219 6.51 -10.70 12.43
CA SER A 219 5.86 -11.40 11.32
C SER A 219 6.48 -12.76 11.00
N GLY A 220 7.78 -12.90 11.29
CA GLY A 220 8.57 -14.06 10.91
C GLY A 220 8.85 -14.16 9.41
N ILE A 221 8.56 -13.11 8.61
CA ILE A 221 8.82 -13.03 7.17
C ILE A 221 10.16 -12.31 6.94
N ASP A 222 11.01 -12.89 6.10
CA ASP A 222 12.33 -12.34 5.80
C ASP A 222 12.43 -11.67 4.43
N VAL A 223 11.64 -12.14 3.47
CA VAL A 223 11.67 -11.64 2.10
C VAL A 223 10.34 -11.86 1.39
N LEU A 224 9.96 -10.93 0.53
CA LEU A 224 8.94 -11.14 -0.50
C LEU A 224 9.62 -11.37 -1.85
N PHE A 225 9.17 -12.41 -2.55
CA PHE A 225 9.53 -12.65 -3.94
C PHE A 225 8.28 -12.76 -4.80
N GLY A 226 8.35 -12.35 -6.05
CA GLY A 226 7.35 -12.68 -7.05
C GLY A 226 7.02 -11.58 -8.02
N THR A 227 5.95 -11.82 -8.78
CA THR A 227 5.38 -10.90 -9.76
C THR A 227 3.92 -10.63 -9.38
N GLY A 228 3.61 -9.38 -9.09
CA GLY A 228 2.27 -8.86 -8.79
C GLY A 228 2.03 -7.56 -9.54
N GLY A 229 1.06 -6.74 -9.16
CA GLY A 229 0.80 -5.47 -9.80
C GLY A 229 1.93 -4.45 -9.58
N ALA A 230 2.16 -3.60 -10.56
CA ALA A 230 3.12 -2.50 -10.46
C ALA A 230 2.62 -1.38 -9.53
N PRO A 231 1.32 -1.03 -9.53
CA PRO A 231 0.73 -0.12 -8.56
C PRO A 231 1.05 -0.48 -7.11
N GLU A 232 0.81 -1.74 -6.74
CA GLU A 232 1.09 -2.27 -5.39
C GLU A 232 2.59 -2.23 -5.08
N GLY A 233 3.45 -2.38 -6.09
CA GLY A 233 4.90 -2.22 -5.95
C GLY A 233 5.31 -0.82 -5.52
N VAL A 234 4.66 0.24 -6.03
CA VAL A 234 4.90 1.63 -5.63
C VAL A 234 4.44 1.87 -4.19
N ILE A 235 3.25 1.39 -3.83
CA ILE A 235 2.69 1.50 -2.48
C ILE A 235 3.59 0.76 -1.47
N ALA A 236 4.02 -0.46 -1.81
CA ALA A 236 4.92 -1.26 -0.97
C ALA A 236 6.30 -0.60 -0.80
N ALA A 237 6.84 0.03 -1.86
CA ALA A 237 8.08 0.78 -1.79
C ALA A 237 7.97 1.99 -0.85
N ALA A 238 6.85 2.73 -0.89
CA ALA A 238 6.58 3.83 0.04
C ALA A 238 6.54 3.35 1.49
N ALA A 239 5.87 2.23 1.76
CA ALA A 239 5.80 1.63 3.09
C ALA A 239 7.20 1.21 3.60
N LEU A 240 7.96 0.47 2.79
CA LEU A 240 9.30 0.01 3.15
C LEU A 240 10.28 1.17 3.35
N LYS A 241 10.16 2.23 2.56
CA LYS A 241 10.95 3.45 2.76
C LYS A 241 10.74 4.06 4.15
N CYS A 242 9.52 4.05 4.68
CA CYS A 242 9.21 4.57 6.01
C CYS A 242 9.95 3.82 7.13
N VAL A 243 10.28 2.56 6.93
CA VAL A 243 10.90 1.68 7.93
C VAL A 243 12.34 1.29 7.60
N GLY A 244 12.91 1.89 6.54
CA GLY A 244 14.29 1.64 6.14
C GLY A 244 14.52 0.31 5.41
N GLY A 245 13.46 -0.35 4.96
CA GLY A 245 13.53 -1.55 4.13
C GLY A 245 13.91 -1.25 2.67
N GLU A 246 13.95 -2.26 1.84
CA GLU A 246 14.27 -2.15 0.41
C GLU A 246 13.30 -2.96 -0.44
N LEU A 247 12.90 -2.36 -1.57
CA LEU A 247 12.21 -3.02 -2.65
C LEU A 247 12.94 -2.75 -3.97
N GLN A 248 13.16 -3.79 -4.75
CA GLN A 248 13.56 -3.68 -6.13
C GLN A 248 12.45 -4.22 -7.02
N GLY A 249 12.09 -3.46 -8.07
CA GLY A 249 11.00 -3.79 -8.98
C GLY A 249 11.41 -3.66 -10.45
N ARG A 250 10.93 -4.58 -11.29
CA ARG A 250 11.10 -4.54 -12.74
C ARG A 250 9.77 -4.78 -13.42
N LEU A 251 9.33 -3.86 -14.28
CA LEU A 251 8.06 -3.96 -14.98
C LEU A 251 8.03 -5.16 -15.91
N ARG A 252 6.84 -5.75 -16.06
CA ARG A 252 6.56 -6.88 -16.93
C ARG A 252 5.30 -6.58 -17.73
N PHE A 253 5.46 -6.29 -19.02
CA PHE A 253 4.34 -5.99 -19.90
C PHE A 253 3.75 -7.25 -20.49
N ARG A 254 2.42 -7.33 -20.52
CA ARG A 254 1.66 -8.44 -21.09
C ARG A 254 1.41 -8.24 -22.59
N SER A 255 1.50 -6.99 -23.06
CA SER A 255 1.25 -6.61 -24.45
C SER A 255 2.07 -5.39 -24.87
N ASP A 256 2.16 -5.16 -26.19
CA ASP A 256 2.81 -3.95 -26.74
C ASP A 256 2.02 -2.67 -26.39
N ASP A 257 0.69 -2.77 -26.21
CA ASP A 257 -0.14 -1.64 -25.77
C ASP A 257 0.21 -1.21 -24.34
N GLU A 258 0.41 -2.14 -23.42
CA GLU A 258 0.90 -1.82 -22.06
C GLU A 258 2.27 -1.16 -22.11
N ARG A 259 3.18 -1.68 -22.94
CA ARG A 259 4.50 -1.08 -23.13
C ARG A 259 4.42 0.34 -23.67
N ALA A 260 3.60 0.56 -24.70
CA ALA A 260 3.40 1.88 -25.29
C ALA A 260 2.77 2.87 -24.29
N ARG A 261 1.85 2.40 -23.44
CA ARG A 261 1.24 3.17 -22.36
C ARG A 261 2.28 3.56 -21.32
N ALA A 262 3.09 2.63 -20.86
CA ALA A 262 4.16 2.89 -19.90
C ALA A 262 5.15 3.95 -20.40
N VAL A 263 5.54 3.89 -21.65
CA VAL A 263 6.40 4.91 -22.27
C VAL A 263 5.75 6.30 -22.26
N ARG A 264 4.44 6.40 -22.58
CA ARG A 264 3.69 7.68 -22.52
C ARG A 264 3.61 8.23 -21.08
N MET A 265 3.57 7.36 -20.08
CA MET A 265 3.59 7.74 -18.66
C MET A 265 5.00 8.08 -18.15
N GLY A 266 6.03 8.06 -19.01
CA GLY A 266 7.41 8.40 -18.67
C GLY A 266 8.18 7.30 -17.97
N VAL A 267 7.69 6.06 -18.02
CA VAL A 267 8.35 4.91 -17.42
C VAL A 267 9.53 4.46 -18.31
N LYS A 268 10.66 4.13 -17.70
CA LYS A 268 11.83 3.56 -18.38
C LYS A 268 11.52 2.15 -18.89
N GLY A 269 12.32 1.67 -19.83
CA GLY A 269 12.12 0.35 -20.47
C GLY A 269 12.09 -0.83 -19.51
N GLU A 270 11.65 -1.98 -20.04
CA GLU A 270 11.37 -3.23 -19.30
C GLU A 270 12.57 -3.82 -18.56
N ASP A 271 13.80 -3.52 -19.00
CA ASP A 271 15.02 -3.98 -18.33
C ASP A 271 15.43 -3.14 -17.13
N THR A 272 14.72 -2.03 -16.87
CA THR A 272 15.03 -1.16 -15.75
C THR A 272 14.60 -1.80 -14.44
N ILE A 273 15.53 -1.92 -13.50
CA ILE A 273 15.24 -2.25 -12.12
C ILE A 273 15.12 -0.94 -11.37
N TYR A 274 13.93 -0.69 -10.83
CA TYR A 274 13.64 0.46 -9.98
C TYR A 274 13.96 0.12 -8.53
N SER A 275 14.69 1.01 -7.88
CA SER A 275 14.92 0.97 -6.44
C SER A 275 13.71 1.54 -5.67
N THR A 276 13.69 1.32 -4.36
CA THR A 276 12.72 1.94 -3.44
C THR A 276 12.62 3.46 -3.65
N ASP A 277 13.77 4.14 -3.80
CA ASP A 277 13.84 5.58 -3.97
C ASP A 277 13.43 6.06 -5.37
N GLU A 278 13.45 5.20 -6.39
CA GLU A 278 12.93 5.53 -7.72
C GLU A 278 11.42 5.29 -7.82
N LEU A 279 10.89 4.32 -7.07
CA LEU A 279 9.45 4.04 -6.98
C LEU A 279 8.72 5.07 -6.13
N ALA A 280 9.33 5.49 -5.00
CA ALA A 280 8.77 6.44 -4.05
C ALA A 280 9.86 7.43 -3.60
N ARG A 281 9.95 8.58 -4.29
CA ARG A 281 10.96 9.62 -4.03
C ARG A 281 10.58 10.47 -2.83
N GLY A 282 11.52 11.31 -2.40
CA GLY A 282 11.29 12.31 -1.34
C GLY A 282 10.84 11.69 -0.01
N ASP A 283 10.17 12.50 0.81
CA ASP A 283 9.53 12.05 2.03
C ASP A 283 8.16 11.46 1.73
N VAL A 284 7.84 10.32 2.33
CA VAL A 284 6.58 9.63 2.13
C VAL A 284 5.89 9.34 3.45
N MET A 285 4.57 9.26 3.41
CA MET A 285 3.71 8.75 4.47
C MET A 285 2.97 7.53 3.93
N PHE A 286 2.79 6.53 4.75
CA PHE A 286 2.01 5.34 4.44
C PHE A 286 1.04 5.07 5.58
N ALA A 287 -0.18 4.70 5.26
CA ALA A 287 -1.14 4.18 6.22
C ALA A 287 -1.85 2.95 5.66
N ALA A 288 -2.17 2.02 6.55
CA ALA A 288 -3.00 0.87 6.25
C ALA A 288 -3.96 0.60 7.39
N THR A 289 -5.16 0.11 7.09
CA THR A 289 -6.15 -0.36 8.06
C THR A 289 -6.57 -1.79 7.73
N GLY A 290 -6.58 -2.66 8.73
CA GLY A 290 -7.02 -4.05 8.55
C GLY A 290 -8.52 -4.11 8.20
N VAL A 291 -8.85 -4.85 7.13
CA VAL A 291 -10.23 -5.17 6.74
C VAL A 291 -10.62 -6.52 7.33
N THR A 292 -9.88 -7.56 6.99
CA THR A 292 -9.98 -8.88 7.61
C THR A 292 -8.83 -9.08 8.60
N LYS A 293 -9.03 -9.93 9.60
CA LYS A 293 -7.95 -10.23 10.55
C LYS A 293 -6.76 -10.83 9.84
N GLY A 294 -5.60 -10.20 9.98
CA GLY A 294 -4.37 -10.61 9.30
C GLY A 294 -3.18 -10.75 10.24
N TYR A 295 -2.02 -10.99 9.62
CA TYR A 295 -0.73 -11.07 10.32
C TYR A 295 -0.10 -9.69 10.52
N LEU A 296 -0.47 -8.72 9.68
CA LEU A 296 0.02 -7.35 9.79
C LEU A 296 -0.86 -6.52 10.73
N LEU A 297 -2.20 -6.62 10.59
CA LEU A 297 -3.19 -5.83 11.32
C LEU A 297 -4.40 -6.69 11.71
N ASP A 298 -4.99 -6.39 12.86
CA ASP A 298 -6.32 -6.88 13.19
C ASP A 298 -7.38 -6.28 12.24
N GLY A 299 -8.33 -7.13 11.81
CA GLY A 299 -9.45 -6.69 10.96
C GLY A 299 -10.51 -5.93 11.73
N VAL A 300 -11.44 -5.33 10.99
CA VAL A 300 -12.59 -4.65 11.55
C VAL A 300 -13.45 -5.60 12.38
N ARG A 301 -13.85 -5.16 13.57
CA ARG A 301 -14.79 -5.90 14.44
C ARG A 301 -15.98 -5.00 14.79
N PHE A 302 -17.18 -5.47 14.49
CA PHE A 302 -18.44 -4.76 14.80
C PHE A 302 -19.01 -5.18 16.14
N PHE A 303 -19.53 -4.21 16.91
CA PHE A 303 -20.15 -4.42 18.22
C PHE A 303 -21.40 -3.52 18.34
N GLY A 304 -22.58 -4.05 18.06
CA GLY A 304 -23.79 -3.24 18.03
C GLY A 304 -23.62 -2.00 17.14
N ASP A 305 -23.77 -0.80 17.72
CA ASP A 305 -23.62 0.47 17.01
C ASP A 305 -22.16 0.98 16.91
N SER A 306 -21.19 0.10 17.13
CA SER A 306 -19.78 0.46 17.17
C SER A 306 -18.94 -0.52 16.36
N ALA A 307 -17.76 -0.07 15.93
CA ALA A 307 -16.73 -0.94 15.38
C ALA A 307 -15.35 -0.59 15.96
N LYS A 308 -14.44 -1.57 15.91
CA LYS A 308 -13.02 -1.36 16.18
C LYS A 308 -12.22 -1.59 14.91
N THR A 309 -11.23 -0.73 14.69
CA THR A 309 -10.22 -0.85 13.63
C THR A 309 -8.83 -0.88 14.25
N GLU A 310 -7.92 -1.53 13.57
CA GLU A 310 -6.49 -1.40 13.80
C GLU A 310 -5.83 -0.88 12.53
N SER A 311 -5.02 0.17 12.69
CA SER A 311 -4.33 0.84 11.59
C SER A 311 -2.86 1.01 11.92
N ILE A 312 -2.01 0.99 10.89
CA ILE A 312 -0.61 1.39 10.98
C ILE A 312 -0.42 2.68 10.19
N VAL A 313 0.33 3.63 10.73
CA VAL A 313 0.77 4.82 10.01
C VAL A 313 2.27 5.00 10.17
N MET A 314 2.94 5.23 9.07
CA MET A 314 4.39 5.33 8.97
C MET A 314 4.80 6.61 8.24
N ARG A 315 5.97 7.13 8.60
CA ARG A 315 6.51 8.34 8.00
C ARG A 315 8.01 8.23 7.79
N SER A 316 8.48 8.38 6.56
CA SER A 316 9.91 8.23 6.21
C SER A 316 10.80 9.31 6.83
N LYS A 317 10.33 10.56 6.84
CA LYS A 317 11.07 11.72 7.37
C LYS A 317 11.52 11.55 8.83
N THR A 318 10.79 10.78 9.62
CA THR A 318 11.06 10.61 11.05
C THR A 318 11.29 9.15 11.44
N GLY A 319 11.15 8.19 10.52
CA GLY A 319 11.22 6.76 10.82
C GLY A 319 10.17 6.31 11.85
N THR A 320 9.09 7.09 12.00
CA THR A 320 8.09 6.81 13.04
C THR A 320 7.03 5.87 12.52
N VAL A 321 6.79 4.81 13.25
CA VAL A 321 5.69 3.86 13.06
C VAL A 321 4.72 3.97 14.24
N ARG A 322 3.42 4.04 13.96
CA ARG A 322 2.37 4.01 14.99
C ARG A 322 1.33 2.97 14.62
N VAL A 323 0.93 2.20 15.60
CA VAL A 323 -0.27 1.34 15.52
C VAL A 323 -1.38 2.07 16.27
N ILE A 324 -2.52 2.22 15.62
CA ILE A 324 -3.68 2.96 16.13
C ILE A 324 -4.85 2.01 16.24
N ASN A 325 -5.34 1.84 17.47
CA ASN A 325 -6.57 1.13 17.75
C ASN A 325 -7.68 2.17 17.96
N ALA A 326 -8.67 2.17 17.08
CA ALA A 326 -9.79 3.11 17.16
C ALA A 326 -11.11 2.40 17.46
N THR A 327 -11.97 3.08 18.23
CA THR A 327 -13.37 2.68 18.42
C THR A 327 -14.26 3.71 17.74
N HIS A 328 -15.09 3.25 16.82
CA HIS A 328 -16.01 4.07 16.04
C HIS A 328 -17.42 3.89 16.55
N HIS A 329 -18.07 4.99 16.96
CA HIS A 329 -19.48 5.01 17.37
C HIS A 329 -20.32 5.58 16.24
N PHE A 330 -21.13 4.77 15.55
CA PHE A 330 -21.87 5.19 14.35
C PHE A 330 -22.94 6.23 14.64
N ASN A 331 -23.52 6.22 15.83
CA ASN A 331 -24.55 7.19 16.22
C ASN A 331 -24.04 8.64 16.36
N THR A 332 -22.72 8.82 16.51
CA THR A 332 -22.07 10.13 16.66
C THR A 332 -21.28 10.58 15.44
N LYS A 333 -21.09 9.70 14.46
CA LYS A 333 -20.40 10.04 13.20
C LYS A 333 -21.34 10.83 12.28
N PRO A 334 -20.78 11.75 11.46
CA PRO A 334 -21.53 12.31 10.35
C PRO A 334 -22.09 11.17 9.49
N LYS A 335 -23.35 11.29 9.05
CA LYS A 335 -23.94 10.33 8.11
C LYS A 335 -23.25 10.51 6.77
N TYR A 336 -22.31 9.66 6.44
CA TYR A 336 -21.78 9.54 5.09
C TYR A 336 -22.80 8.77 4.23
N SER A 337 -22.99 9.16 2.98
CA SER A 337 -23.98 8.57 2.06
C SER A 337 -23.82 7.06 1.88
N TRP A 338 -22.58 6.53 1.99
CA TRP A 338 -22.30 5.09 1.94
C TRP A 338 -22.87 4.29 3.14
N ALA A 339 -23.17 4.95 4.26
CA ALA A 339 -23.79 4.29 5.42
C ALA A 339 -25.30 4.03 5.20
N THR A 340 -25.91 4.69 4.23
CA THR A 340 -27.37 4.62 3.99
C THR A 340 -27.75 3.61 2.88
N GLY A 341 -26.78 3.11 2.09
CA GLY A 341 -27.02 2.13 1.02
C GLY A 341 -27.13 0.67 1.48
N LEU A 342 -26.86 0.39 2.76
CA LEU A 342 -26.94 -0.95 3.37
C LEU A 342 -27.93 -0.95 4.53
N GLU A 343 -29.13 -0.38 4.35
CA GLU A 343 -30.23 -0.66 5.29
C GLU A 343 -30.62 -2.14 5.20
N PRO A 344 -30.94 -2.78 6.36
CA PRO A 344 -31.14 -4.22 6.47
C PRO A 344 -32.32 -4.75 5.67
#